data_d5b4b49ac8df08c5db0468bac46b875c
#
_entry.id   d5b4b49ac8df08c5db0468bac46b875c
#
_cell.length_a   1.000
_cell.length_b   1.000
_cell.length_c   1.000
_cell.angle_alpha   90.00
_cell.angle_beta   90.00
_cell.angle_gamma   90.00
#
_symmetry.space_group_name_H-M   'P 1'
#
loop_
_entity.id
_entity.type
_entity.pdbx_description
1 polymer ?
#
loop_
_entity_poly.entity_id
_entity_poly.type
_entity_poly.pdbx_seq_one_letter_code
_entity_poly.pdbx_strand_id
1 'polypeptide(L)'
;RNGDNYSFLTDEEQDIAIDIRNTSVDSATIVQSIGQTIFSELYPSKKYKYNKYDFAYDQYIDETLVGAAQGGVRLRFVTVASDYYNVSDQKLIMDSQANNEAIILLSSEVQYFEELETAAKIRKYIKQKNVSQLPESIQDIIRKRQAQARTLEESAKAQIDKARNKIRRCQKQAG
;
A
#
# COMPACT_ATOMS: atom_id res chain seq x y z
N ARG A 1 18.61 -3.41 -31.50
CA ARG A 1 19.33 -2.26 -30.89
C ARG A 1 18.31 -1.43 -30.13
N ASN A 2 18.11 -1.73 -28.84
CA ASN A 2 17.40 -0.87 -27.91
C ASN A 2 18.38 0.26 -27.56
N GLY A 3 18.07 1.47 -28.02
CA GLY A 3 18.81 2.66 -27.62
C GLY A 3 18.51 2.96 -26.15
N ASP A 4 19.49 2.76 -25.28
CA ASP A 4 19.45 3.26 -23.91
C ASP A 4 19.46 4.78 -23.98
N ASN A 5 18.30 5.38 -23.81
CA ASN A 5 18.17 6.84 -23.63
C ASN A 5 18.69 7.19 -22.24
N TYR A 6 19.97 7.46 -22.11
CA TYR A 6 20.54 8.10 -20.93
C TYR A 6 20.06 9.56 -20.92
N SER A 7 19.03 9.82 -20.15
CA SER A 7 18.61 11.18 -19.84
C SER A 7 19.53 11.70 -18.71
N PHE A 8 20.43 12.61 -19.04
CA PHE A 8 21.17 13.35 -18.02
C PHE A 8 20.18 14.25 -17.28
N LEU A 9 20.04 14.04 -15.97
CA LEU A 9 19.30 14.96 -15.13
C LEU A 9 20.04 16.29 -15.04
N THR A 10 19.30 17.39 -15.08
CA THR A 10 19.87 18.70 -14.77
C THR A 10 20.31 18.76 -13.30
N ASP A 11 21.18 19.68 -12.94
CA ASP A 11 21.60 19.86 -11.55
C ASP A 11 20.39 20.07 -10.62
N GLU A 12 19.42 20.86 -11.05
CA GLU A 12 18.16 21.10 -10.33
C GLU A 12 17.32 19.82 -10.15
N GLU A 13 17.26 18.96 -11.18
CA GLU A 13 16.57 17.67 -11.09
C GLU A 13 17.26 16.71 -10.11
N GLN A 14 18.60 16.76 -10.05
CA GLN A 14 19.40 15.96 -9.11
C GLN A 14 19.20 16.41 -7.68
N ASP A 15 19.24 17.72 -7.43
CA ASP A 15 19.03 18.31 -6.09
C ASP A 15 17.64 17.97 -5.56
N ILE A 16 16.60 18.11 -6.38
CA ILE A 16 15.22 17.72 -6.02
C ILE A 16 15.12 16.22 -5.75
N ALA A 17 15.80 15.38 -6.54
CA ALA A 17 15.80 13.93 -6.32
C ALA A 17 16.48 13.55 -4.99
N ILE A 18 17.54 14.24 -4.61
CA ILE A 18 18.23 14.06 -3.33
C ILE A 18 17.33 14.51 -2.18
N ASP A 19 16.70 15.67 -2.28
CA ASP A 19 15.78 16.20 -1.29
C ASP A 19 14.59 15.24 -1.04
N ILE A 20 14.00 14.72 -2.12
CA ILE A 20 12.92 13.73 -2.03
C ILE A 20 13.41 12.46 -1.33
N ARG A 21 14.58 11.95 -1.69
CA ARG A 21 15.16 10.75 -1.07
C ARG A 21 15.37 10.92 0.42
N ASN A 22 15.82 12.11 0.83
CA ASN A 22 16.08 12.46 2.23
C ASN A 22 14.81 12.81 3.01
N THR A 23 13.66 12.93 2.33
CA THR A 23 12.38 13.17 3.00
C THR A 23 11.98 11.94 3.80
N SER A 24 11.90 12.08 5.13
CA SER A 24 11.47 11.00 6.01
C SER A 24 9.95 10.80 5.93
N VAL A 25 9.50 9.58 5.78
CA VAL A 25 8.08 9.17 5.88
C VAL A 25 7.99 8.05 6.92
N ASP A 26 7.00 8.14 7.79
CA ASP A 26 6.71 7.11 8.77
C ASP A 26 6.11 5.88 8.08
N SER A 27 6.61 4.69 8.41
CA SER A 27 6.09 3.42 7.91
C SER A 27 4.60 3.24 8.24
N ALA A 28 4.12 3.74 9.38
CA ALA A 28 2.72 3.75 9.73
C ALA A 28 1.85 4.49 8.71
N THR A 29 2.35 5.58 8.11
CA THR A 29 1.66 6.30 7.03
C THR A 29 1.52 5.44 5.78
N ILE A 30 2.54 4.65 5.46
CA ILE A 30 2.53 3.75 4.29
C ILE A 30 1.56 2.61 4.53
N VAL A 31 1.62 1.97 5.69
CA VAL A 31 0.70 0.90 6.10
C VAL A 31 -0.75 1.39 6.07
N GLN A 32 -1.02 2.60 6.57
CA GLN A 32 -2.35 3.20 6.51
C GLN A 32 -2.83 3.43 5.07
N SER A 33 -1.94 3.87 4.18
CA SER A 33 -2.24 4.03 2.74
C SER A 33 -2.57 2.69 2.09
N ILE A 34 -1.83 1.63 2.42
CA ILE A 34 -2.12 0.25 1.96
C ILE A 34 -3.51 -0.18 2.45
N GLY A 35 -3.81 0.03 3.72
CA GLY A 35 -5.12 -0.28 4.30
C GLY A 35 -6.26 0.45 3.61
N GLN A 36 -6.09 1.74 3.32
CA GLN A 36 -7.07 2.52 2.57
C GLN A 36 -7.27 1.97 1.16
N THR A 37 -6.20 1.68 0.42
CA THR A 37 -6.29 1.08 -0.93
C THR A 37 -7.04 -0.25 -0.90
N ILE A 38 -6.71 -1.13 0.05
CA ILE A 38 -7.36 -2.43 0.18
C ILE A 38 -8.86 -2.25 0.46
N PHE A 39 -9.22 -1.48 1.47
CA PHE A 39 -10.60 -1.44 1.97
C PHE A 39 -11.49 -0.40 1.30
N SER A 40 -10.93 0.59 0.59
CA SER A 40 -11.75 1.54 -0.18
C SER A 40 -11.95 1.11 -1.63
N GLU A 41 -10.96 0.42 -2.21
CA GLU A 41 -10.95 0.17 -3.64
C GLU A 41 -11.03 -1.33 -3.98
N LEU A 42 -10.32 -2.20 -3.24
CA LEU A 42 -10.28 -3.62 -3.53
C LEU A 42 -11.34 -4.44 -2.77
N TYR A 43 -11.63 -4.05 -1.52
CA TYR A 43 -12.64 -4.68 -0.65
C TYR A 43 -13.53 -3.63 0.02
N PRO A 44 -14.32 -2.88 -0.74
CA PRO A 44 -15.14 -1.80 -0.20
C PRO A 44 -16.33 -2.30 0.65
N SER A 45 -16.69 -3.58 0.54
CA SER A 45 -17.76 -4.15 1.35
C SER A 45 -17.32 -4.28 2.82
N LYS A 46 -18.19 -3.89 3.74
CA LYS A 46 -18.01 -4.07 5.19
C LYS A 46 -18.74 -5.31 5.71
N LYS A 47 -19.33 -6.09 4.81
CA LYS A 47 -20.09 -7.28 5.12
C LYS A 47 -19.76 -8.40 4.16
N TYR A 48 -19.62 -9.60 4.71
CA TYR A 48 -19.56 -10.83 3.93
C TYR A 48 -20.97 -11.42 3.84
N LYS A 49 -21.43 -11.65 2.62
CA LYS A 49 -22.74 -12.24 2.36
C LYS A 49 -22.63 -13.74 2.15
N TYR A 50 -23.29 -14.50 3.00
CA TYR A 50 -23.39 -15.94 2.85
C TYR A 50 -24.88 -16.37 2.88
N ASN A 51 -25.37 -16.87 1.76
CA ASN A 51 -26.79 -17.14 1.53
C ASN A 51 -27.63 -15.88 1.80
N LYS A 52 -28.56 -15.95 2.77
CA LYS A 52 -29.44 -14.84 3.20
C LYS A 52 -28.88 -14.02 4.37
N TYR A 53 -27.69 -14.38 4.88
CA TYR A 53 -27.10 -13.73 6.06
C TYR A 53 -25.97 -12.78 5.65
N ASP A 54 -25.94 -11.62 6.28
CA ASP A 54 -24.87 -10.64 6.17
C ASP A 54 -24.03 -10.67 7.45
N PHE A 55 -22.74 -10.96 7.33
CA PHE A 55 -21.79 -10.97 8.44
C PHE A 55 -20.93 -9.72 8.35
N ALA A 56 -21.08 -8.82 9.32
CA ALA A 56 -20.20 -7.68 9.46
C ALA A 56 -18.79 -8.15 9.85
N TYR A 57 -17.76 -7.44 9.38
CA TYR A 57 -16.38 -7.69 9.78
C TYR A 57 -15.62 -6.38 10.02
N ASP A 58 -14.71 -6.44 10.99
CA ASP A 58 -13.80 -5.35 11.29
C ASP A 58 -12.58 -5.43 10.36
N GLN A 59 -12.18 -4.30 9.82
CA GLN A 59 -11.12 -4.19 8.82
C GLN A 59 -9.81 -3.82 9.51
N TYR A 60 -8.79 -4.65 9.38
CA TYR A 60 -7.46 -4.43 9.96
C TYR A 60 -6.38 -4.47 8.90
N ILE A 61 -5.42 -3.56 9.03
CA ILE A 61 -4.13 -3.60 8.37
C ILE A 61 -3.05 -3.68 9.43
N ASP A 62 -2.27 -4.75 9.43
CA ASP A 62 -1.40 -5.12 10.53
C ASP A 62 -2.19 -5.14 11.85
N GLU A 63 -1.84 -4.35 12.85
CA GLU A 63 -2.56 -4.21 14.13
C GLU A 63 -3.54 -3.03 14.16
N THR A 64 -3.67 -2.29 13.04
CA THR A 64 -4.45 -1.05 13.00
C THR A 64 -5.84 -1.27 12.43
N LEU A 65 -6.87 -0.86 13.17
CA LEU A 65 -8.26 -0.83 12.69
C LEU A 65 -8.42 0.23 11.59
N VAL A 66 -8.97 -0.16 10.45
CA VAL A 66 -9.29 0.73 9.34
C VAL A 66 -10.78 1.09 9.38
N GLY A 67 -11.06 2.36 9.66
CA GLY A 67 -12.43 2.85 9.80
C GLY A 67 -13.03 2.57 11.20
N ALA A 68 -14.33 2.29 11.25
CA ALA A 68 -15.05 2.05 12.49
C ALA A 68 -15.27 0.55 12.73
N ALA A 69 -15.14 0.10 13.97
CA ALA A 69 -15.46 -1.27 14.37
C ALA A 69 -16.93 -1.58 14.11
N GLN A 70 -17.17 -2.77 13.59
CA GLN A 70 -18.51 -3.32 13.34
C GLN A 70 -18.91 -4.39 14.39
N GLY A 71 -17.95 -4.84 15.20
CA GLY A 71 -18.16 -5.86 16.24
C GLY A 71 -18.33 -7.28 15.69
N GLY A 72 -17.76 -7.55 14.52
CA GLY A 72 -17.84 -8.86 13.87
C GLY A 72 -16.52 -9.63 13.90
N VAL A 73 -16.39 -10.54 12.94
CA VAL A 73 -15.12 -11.24 12.66
C VAL A 73 -14.10 -10.20 12.18
N ARG A 74 -12.84 -10.37 12.54
CA ARG A 74 -11.77 -9.52 12.04
C ARG A 74 -11.28 -10.00 10.68
N LEU A 75 -11.13 -9.08 9.73
CA LEU A 75 -10.42 -9.34 8.48
C LEU A 75 -9.13 -8.54 8.54
N ARG A 76 -8.02 -9.26 8.74
CA ARG A 76 -6.69 -8.66 8.89
C ARG A 76 -5.82 -8.94 7.68
N PHE A 77 -5.32 -7.89 7.05
CA PHE A 77 -4.22 -7.97 6.09
C PHE A 77 -2.91 -7.64 6.80
N VAL A 78 -1.90 -8.47 6.58
CA VAL A 78 -0.58 -8.33 7.21
C VAL A 78 0.43 -7.94 6.13
N THR A 79 1.12 -6.82 6.34
CA THR A 79 2.16 -6.30 5.44
C THR A 79 3.53 -6.82 5.85
N VAL A 80 4.51 -6.64 4.96
CA VAL A 80 5.92 -6.97 5.24
C VAL A 80 6.55 -6.09 6.32
N ALA A 81 5.89 -4.99 6.70
CA ALA A 81 6.35 -4.09 7.77
C ALA A 81 5.94 -4.56 9.16
N SER A 82 5.01 -5.52 9.26
CA SER A 82 4.58 -6.08 10.54
C SER A 82 5.53 -7.16 11.03
N ASP A 83 5.88 -7.12 12.31
CA ASP A 83 6.61 -8.21 12.97
C ASP A 83 5.85 -9.53 12.89
N TYR A 84 4.52 -9.45 12.81
CA TYR A 84 3.63 -10.60 12.68
C TYR A 84 3.77 -11.33 11.34
N TYR A 85 4.36 -10.69 10.33
CA TYR A 85 4.56 -11.27 9.00
C TYR A 85 5.46 -12.52 9.02
N ASN A 86 6.41 -12.59 9.94
CA ASN A 86 7.43 -13.66 10.04
C ASN A 86 7.05 -14.78 11.01
N VAL A 87 5.84 -14.80 11.57
CA VAL A 87 5.42 -15.88 12.47
C VAL A 87 5.10 -17.16 11.69
N SER A 88 5.19 -18.31 12.35
CA SER A 88 4.93 -19.61 11.72
C SER A 88 3.44 -19.77 11.34
N ASP A 89 3.17 -20.59 10.31
CA ASP A 89 1.80 -20.92 9.89
C ASP A 89 0.96 -21.48 11.04
N GLN A 90 1.57 -22.29 11.92
CA GLN A 90 0.87 -22.83 13.09
C GLN A 90 0.42 -21.71 14.03
N LYS A 91 1.25 -20.71 14.27
CA LYS A 91 0.90 -19.54 15.09
C LYS A 91 -0.22 -18.74 14.44
N LEU A 92 -0.17 -18.51 13.13
CA LEU A 92 -1.23 -17.83 12.37
C LEU A 92 -2.58 -18.55 12.51
N ILE A 93 -2.60 -19.87 12.37
CA ILE A 93 -3.82 -20.68 12.51
C ILE A 93 -4.37 -20.58 13.93
N MET A 94 -3.52 -20.73 14.95
CA MET A 94 -3.93 -20.61 16.35
C MET A 94 -4.52 -19.24 16.67
N ASP A 95 -3.85 -18.17 16.23
CA ASP A 95 -4.30 -16.81 16.47
C ASP A 95 -5.59 -16.49 15.72
N SER A 96 -5.73 -16.96 14.48
CA SER A 96 -6.95 -16.86 13.68
C SER A 96 -8.16 -17.47 14.43
N GLN A 97 -7.98 -18.65 15.01
CA GLN A 97 -9.04 -19.32 15.76
C GLN A 97 -9.34 -18.64 17.11
N ALA A 98 -8.29 -18.25 17.85
CA ALA A 98 -8.43 -17.63 19.16
C ALA A 98 -9.10 -16.25 19.11
N ASN A 99 -8.83 -15.49 18.06
CA ASN A 99 -9.29 -14.09 17.90
C ASN A 99 -10.49 -13.93 16.98
N ASN A 100 -11.05 -15.01 16.43
CA ASN A 100 -12.10 -14.98 15.40
C ASN A 100 -11.72 -14.05 14.24
N GLU A 101 -10.52 -14.27 13.67
CA GLU A 101 -10.03 -13.43 12.59
C GLU A 101 -9.61 -14.24 11.37
N ALA A 102 -9.85 -13.66 10.19
CA ALA A 102 -9.29 -14.12 8.94
C ALA A 102 -7.99 -13.33 8.68
N ILE A 103 -6.86 -14.03 8.61
CA ILE A 103 -5.55 -13.42 8.40
C ILE A 103 -5.12 -13.63 6.95
N ILE A 104 -4.74 -12.56 6.27
CA ILE A 104 -4.26 -12.57 4.89
C ILE A 104 -2.88 -11.93 4.86
N LEU A 105 -1.85 -12.74 4.60
CA LEU A 105 -0.51 -12.21 4.36
C LEU A 105 -0.44 -11.61 2.96
N LEU A 106 0.00 -10.36 2.86
CA LEU A 106 0.31 -9.74 1.57
C LEU A 106 1.57 -10.36 0.97
N SER A 107 1.86 -10.06 -0.29
CA SER A 107 3.03 -10.59 -0.97
C SER A 107 4.32 -10.26 -0.21
N SER A 108 5.27 -11.21 -0.20
CA SER A 108 6.63 -11.01 0.29
C SER A 108 7.48 -10.14 -0.64
N GLU A 109 7.00 -9.86 -1.85
CA GLU A 109 7.64 -8.91 -2.75
C GLU A 109 7.49 -7.51 -2.16
N VAL A 110 8.59 -6.94 -1.66
CA VAL A 110 8.61 -5.61 -1.01
C VAL A 110 8.35 -4.46 -1.99
N GLN A 111 8.32 -4.72 -3.29
CA GLN A 111 8.25 -3.69 -4.33
C GLN A 111 7.06 -2.75 -4.15
N TYR A 112 5.86 -3.27 -3.85
CA TYR A 112 4.68 -2.42 -3.62
C TYR A 112 4.87 -1.46 -2.45
N PHE A 113 5.58 -1.88 -1.41
CA PHE A 113 5.84 -1.07 -0.23
C PHE A 113 6.85 0.04 -0.54
N GLU A 114 7.94 -0.28 -1.23
CA GLU A 114 8.97 0.67 -1.66
C GLU A 114 8.42 1.71 -2.65
N GLU A 115 7.53 1.30 -3.55
CA GLU A 115 6.84 2.19 -4.48
C GLU A 115 5.93 3.18 -3.73
N LEU A 116 5.16 2.72 -2.76
CA LEU A 116 4.32 3.59 -1.92
C LEU A 116 5.16 4.50 -1.03
N GLU A 117 6.26 4.03 -0.48
CA GLU A 117 7.20 4.86 0.28
C GLU A 117 7.75 6.00 -0.59
N THR A 118 8.21 5.67 -1.80
CA THR A 118 8.73 6.65 -2.74
C THR A 118 7.66 7.67 -3.13
N ALA A 119 6.46 7.22 -3.44
CA ALA A 119 5.34 8.11 -3.76
C ALA A 119 4.99 9.04 -2.58
N ALA A 120 4.97 8.50 -1.36
CA ALA A 120 4.71 9.28 -0.15
C ALA A 120 5.80 10.34 0.11
N LYS A 121 7.08 10.01 -0.12
CA LYS A 121 8.20 10.95 -0.04
C LYS A 121 8.02 12.10 -1.03
N ILE A 122 7.70 11.80 -2.28
CA ILE A 122 7.44 12.81 -3.31
C ILE A 122 6.29 13.72 -2.88
N ARG A 123 5.16 13.16 -2.46
CA ARG A 123 3.99 13.95 -2.04
C ARG A 123 4.28 14.83 -0.83
N LYS A 124 4.99 14.30 0.16
CA LYS A 124 5.39 15.06 1.36
C LYS A 124 6.32 16.20 1.02
N TYR A 125 7.34 15.95 0.17
CA TYR A 125 8.24 16.98 -0.31
C TYR A 125 7.49 18.12 -1.00
N ILE A 126 6.60 17.78 -1.93
CA ILE A 126 5.82 18.77 -2.70
C ILE A 126 4.89 19.57 -1.77
N LYS A 127 4.25 18.92 -0.79
CA LYS A 127 3.37 19.59 0.17
C LYS A 127 4.12 20.62 1.04
N GLN A 128 5.41 20.41 1.28
CA GLN A 128 6.25 21.33 2.06
C GLN A 128 6.74 22.54 1.28
N LYS A 129 6.59 22.53 -0.08
CA LYS A 129 7.04 23.61 -0.95
C LYS A 129 5.86 24.48 -1.36
N ASN A 130 6.11 25.80 -1.46
CA ASN A 130 5.15 26.72 -2.06
C ASN A 130 5.38 26.75 -3.59
N VAL A 131 4.83 25.76 -4.29
CA VAL A 131 5.11 25.48 -5.70
C VAL A 131 4.81 26.68 -6.60
N SER A 132 3.79 27.47 -6.29
CA SER A 132 3.38 28.63 -7.09
C SER A 132 4.41 29.78 -7.10
N GLN A 133 5.32 29.78 -6.14
CA GLN A 133 6.37 30.83 -6.02
C GLN A 133 7.72 30.37 -6.59
N LEU A 134 7.83 29.15 -7.09
CA LEU A 134 9.07 28.61 -7.64
C LEU A 134 9.22 28.98 -9.13
N PRO A 135 10.47 29.03 -9.65
CA PRO A 135 10.71 29.18 -11.08
C PRO A 135 9.97 28.13 -11.91
N GLU A 136 9.61 28.46 -13.15
CA GLU A 136 8.84 27.59 -14.03
C GLU A 136 9.56 26.25 -14.30
N SER A 137 10.89 26.28 -14.46
CA SER A 137 11.72 25.08 -14.61
C SER A 137 11.53 24.10 -13.45
N ILE A 138 11.53 24.62 -12.22
CA ILE A 138 11.32 23.82 -11.00
C ILE A 138 9.88 23.32 -10.92
N GLN A 139 8.89 24.13 -11.30
CA GLN A 139 7.49 23.70 -11.34
C GLN A 139 7.29 22.53 -12.30
N ASP A 140 7.96 22.52 -13.46
CA ASP A 140 7.91 21.43 -14.42
C ASP A 140 8.52 20.14 -13.87
N ILE A 141 9.65 20.23 -13.16
CA ILE A 141 10.25 19.09 -12.47
C ILE A 141 9.26 18.54 -11.43
N ILE A 142 8.62 19.39 -10.64
CA ILE A 142 7.64 18.98 -9.65
C ILE A 142 6.43 18.29 -10.30
N ARG A 143 5.93 18.79 -11.44
CA ARG A 143 4.84 18.12 -12.18
C ARG A 143 5.24 16.71 -12.63
N LYS A 144 6.46 16.54 -13.15
CA LYS A 144 7.02 15.22 -13.51
C LYS A 144 7.06 14.28 -12.29
N ARG A 145 7.52 14.79 -11.13
CA ARG A 145 7.55 14.00 -9.88
C ARG A 145 6.16 13.64 -9.38
N GLN A 146 5.17 14.53 -9.52
CA GLN A 146 3.77 14.21 -9.21
C GLN A 146 3.22 13.09 -10.10
N ALA A 147 3.52 13.13 -11.39
CA ALA A 147 3.14 12.06 -12.32
C ALA A 147 3.82 10.74 -11.95
N GLN A 148 5.11 10.76 -11.59
CA GLN A 148 5.85 9.60 -11.11
C GLN A 148 5.18 9.00 -9.86
N ALA A 149 4.80 9.81 -8.87
CA ALA A 149 4.14 9.34 -7.67
C ALA A 149 2.81 8.61 -7.99
N ARG A 150 2.01 9.12 -8.92
CA ARG A 150 0.77 8.47 -9.37
C ARG A 150 1.04 7.10 -10.00
N THR A 151 2.03 7.02 -10.90
CA THR A 151 2.41 5.76 -11.55
C THR A 151 2.86 4.72 -10.52
N LEU A 152 3.63 5.12 -9.50
CA LEU A 152 4.05 4.23 -8.41
C LEU A 152 2.87 3.75 -7.57
N GLU A 153 1.92 4.63 -7.25
CA GLU A 153 0.70 4.27 -6.51
C GLU A 153 -0.17 3.28 -7.31
N GLU A 154 -0.33 3.49 -8.61
CA GLU A 154 -1.07 2.59 -9.50
C GLU A 154 -0.38 1.23 -9.64
N SER A 155 0.95 1.21 -9.76
CA SER A 155 1.75 -0.02 -9.81
C SER A 155 1.62 -0.82 -8.51
N ALA A 156 1.79 -0.17 -7.37
CA ALA A 156 1.64 -0.79 -6.06
C ALA A 156 0.23 -1.38 -5.86
N LYS A 157 -0.80 -0.65 -6.25
CA LYS A 157 -2.20 -1.11 -6.21
C LYS A 157 -2.40 -2.36 -7.07
N ALA A 158 -1.85 -2.39 -8.28
CA ALA A 158 -1.95 -3.54 -9.16
C ALA A 158 -1.26 -4.78 -8.57
N GLN A 159 -0.13 -4.61 -7.88
CA GLN A 159 0.59 -5.70 -7.20
C GLN A 159 -0.24 -6.25 -6.02
N ILE A 160 -0.84 -5.37 -5.20
CA ILE A 160 -1.71 -5.76 -4.09
C ILE A 160 -2.95 -6.52 -4.63
N ASP A 161 -3.57 -6.06 -5.71
CA ASP A 161 -4.72 -6.75 -6.33
C ASP A 161 -4.35 -8.10 -6.93
N LYS A 162 -3.17 -8.23 -7.51
CA LYS A 162 -2.66 -9.51 -8.04
C LYS A 162 -2.49 -10.55 -6.93
N ALA A 163 -2.02 -10.15 -5.75
CA ALA A 163 -1.92 -11.02 -4.58
C ALA A 163 -3.30 -11.56 -4.17
N ARG A 164 -4.34 -10.71 -4.17
CA ARG A 164 -5.74 -11.09 -3.94
C ARG A 164 -6.22 -12.21 -4.87
N ASN A 165 -5.92 -12.09 -6.16
CA ASN A 165 -6.37 -13.06 -7.16
C ASN A 165 -5.71 -14.43 -6.99
N LYS A 166 -4.51 -14.49 -6.41
CA LYS A 166 -3.82 -15.74 -6.07
C LYS A 166 -4.53 -16.48 -4.92
N ILE A 167 -5.00 -15.77 -3.91
CA ILE A 167 -5.76 -16.33 -2.79
C ILE A 167 -7.11 -16.90 -3.25
N ARG A 168 -7.85 -16.19 -4.10
CA ARG A 168 -9.12 -16.69 -4.66
C ARG A 168 -8.96 -17.98 -5.46
N ARG A 169 -7.83 -18.16 -6.16
CA ARG A 169 -7.56 -19.40 -6.90
C ARG A 169 -7.30 -20.60 -5.99
N CYS A 170 -6.59 -20.41 -4.88
CA CYS A 170 -6.34 -21.47 -3.90
C CYS A 170 -7.65 -21.94 -3.23
N GLN A 171 -8.57 -21.06 -2.92
CA GLN A 171 -9.87 -21.42 -2.35
C GLN A 171 -10.77 -22.21 -3.31
N LYS A 172 -10.67 -21.98 -4.63
CA LYS A 172 -11.43 -22.74 -5.63
C LYS A 172 -10.88 -24.13 -5.90
N GLN A 173 -9.63 -24.41 -5.53
CA GLN A 173 -9.01 -25.73 -5.70
C GLN A 173 -9.17 -26.62 -4.47
N ALA A 174 -9.58 -26.06 -3.34
CA ALA A 174 -9.82 -26.78 -2.08
C ALA A 174 -11.29 -27.16 -1.85
N GLY A 175 -12.19 -26.86 -2.74
CA GLY A 175 -13.60 -27.25 -2.78
C GLY A 175 -13.89 -28.12 -4.00
#